data_12d71b4a1a863ee923f3c9095fe9fb26
#
_entry.id   12d71b4a1a863ee923f3c9095fe9fb26
#
_cell.length_a   1.000
_cell.length_b   1.000
_cell.length_c   1.000
_cell.angle_alpha   90.00
_cell.angle_beta   90.00
_cell.angle_gamma   90.00
#
_symmetry.space_group_name_H-M   'P 1'
#
loop_
_entity.id
_entity.type
_entity.pdbx_description
1 polymer ?
#
loop_
_entity_poly.entity_id
_entity_poly.type
_entity_poly.pdbx_seq_one_letter_code
_entity_poly.pdbx_strand_id
1 'polypeptide(L)'
;MAANVETMMYVREKPWHGLGTRVEEAPNSADALRIAGLNWTVEAKPLQVCGGRKVDNYKANVRSTDGAVLGVVSDRYRICQNVDAFDFTDNLIGGDVRYETAGSLQGGKKIWLLAKLPDTSLLGDAVEPYLCFTNSHDGSGAIRVCMTPVRVVCQNTLNIALSGAKRSWAARHTGNIEAKLDEARDCLALADKYMTELNAAADKLANVTVTDEQIKNILNELFPLKEDASDREKNNVKTLKDEYMVCYWMPDIAKFRGTAWGAVNAMADMVDHNAPRRQTSNYKENNWGRIMDGHAMLDKMVNLLSVKV
;
A
#
# COMPACT_ATOMS: atom_id res chain seq x y z
N MET A 1 -11.82 15.06 -6.63
CA MET A 1 -10.40 15.32 -6.98
C MET A 1 -9.61 14.06 -6.70
N ALA A 2 -8.64 13.72 -7.54
CA ALA A 2 -7.76 12.57 -7.32
C ALA A 2 -6.97 12.78 -6.03
N ALA A 3 -7.00 11.85 -5.12
CA ALA A 3 -6.26 11.67 -3.84
C ALA A 3 -5.39 12.86 -3.32
N ASN A 4 -5.74 14.12 -3.60
CA ASN A 4 -4.94 15.32 -3.31
C ASN A 4 -3.47 15.18 -3.75
N VAL A 5 -3.22 14.51 -4.88
CA VAL A 5 -1.87 14.46 -5.48
C VAL A 5 -1.46 15.87 -5.86
N GLU A 6 -0.32 16.33 -5.34
CA GLU A 6 0.27 17.60 -5.68
C GLU A 6 1.21 17.45 -6.87
N THR A 7 2.21 16.61 -6.71
CA THR A 7 3.19 16.28 -7.75
C THR A 7 3.44 14.78 -7.78
N MET A 8 3.75 14.24 -8.94
CA MET A 8 4.21 12.86 -9.06
C MET A 8 4.87 12.59 -10.41
N MET A 9 5.66 11.53 -10.45
CA MET A 9 6.07 10.86 -11.68
C MET A 9 5.47 9.46 -11.76
N TYR A 10 5.34 8.91 -12.96
CA TYR A 10 4.94 7.53 -13.23
C TYR A 10 5.61 6.98 -14.48
N VAL A 11 5.82 5.66 -14.51
CA VAL A 11 6.44 4.97 -15.64
C VAL A 11 5.36 4.41 -16.57
N ARG A 12 5.54 4.58 -17.86
CA ARG A 12 4.75 4.01 -18.95
C ARG A 12 3.25 4.29 -18.91
N GLU A 13 2.49 3.73 -17.97
CA GLU A 13 1.05 3.83 -17.95
C GLU A 13 0.55 5.01 -17.11
N LYS A 14 -0.38 5.77 -17.71
CA LYS A 14 -0.97 6.94 -17.06
C LYS A 14 -1.91 6.50 -15.94
N PRO A 15 -1.69 6.95 -14.69
CA PRO A 15 -2.62 6.68 -13.61
C PRO A 15 -4.03 7.16 -13.94
N TRP A 16 -5.04 6.48 -13.41
CA TRP A 16 -6.46 6.79 -13.65
C TRP A 16 -6.87 8.24 -13.38
N HIS A 17 -6.17 8.96 -12.49
CA HIS A 17 -6.41 10.38 -12.19
C HIS A 17 -5.78 11.34 -13.21
N GLY A 18 -4.91 10.87 -14.09
CA GLY A 18 -4.32 11.65 -15.17
C GLY A 18 -3.27 12.70 -14.77
N LEU A 19 -2.85 12.74 -13.51
CA LEU A 19 -1.85 13.66 -12.99
C LEU A 19 -0.45 13.06 -13.07
N GLY A 20 0.56 13.93 -13.08
CA GLY A 20 1.97 13.54 -12.98
C GLY A 20 2.74 13.63 -14.30
N THR A 21 4.05 13.52 -14.19
CA THR A 21 4.99 13.50 -15.30
C THR A 21 5.23 12.06 -15.73
N ARG A 22 4.93 11.74 -16.99
CA ARG A 22 5.22 10.44 -17.57
C ARG A 22 6.70 10.33 -17.88
N VAL A 23 7.28 9.17 -17.58
CA VAL A 23 8.62 8.78 -18.00
C VAL A 23 8.54 7.44 -18.74
N GLU A 24 9.37 7.27 -19.76
CA GLU A 24 9.36 6.05 -20.58
C GLU A 24 10.11 4.91 -19.90
N GLU A 25 11.17 5.22 -19.19
CA GLU A 25 12.00 4.28 -18.45
C GLU A 25 12.04 4.66 -16.97
N ALA A 26 12.01 3.66 -16.10
CA ALA A 26 12.07 3.87 -14.66
C ALA A 26 13.41 4.54 -14.26
N PRO A 27 13.37 5.76 -13.69
CA PRO A 27 14.55 6.53 -13.37
C PRO A 27 15.27 6.01 -12.12
N ASN A 28 16.53 6.42 -11.96
CA ASN A 28 17.26 6.30 -10.70
C ASN A 28 16.71 7.26 -9.64
N SER A 29 17.24 7.21 -8.42
CA SER A 29 16.78 8.02 -7.28
C SER A 29 16.88 9.53 -7.53
N ALA A 30 18.00 10.02 -8.04
CA ALA A 30 18.22 11.44 -8.27
C ALA A 30 17.24 12.02 -9.30
N ASP A 31 17.02 11.31 -10.40
CA ASP A 31 16.05 11.69 -11.42
C ASP A 31 14.62 11.54 -10.94
N ALA A 32 14.30 10.47 -10.22
CA ALA A 32 12.97 10.25 -9.64
C ALA A 32 12.60 11.37 -8.67
N LEU A 33 13.51 11.74 -7.76
CA LEU A 33 13.34 12.85 -6.81
C LEU A 33 13.01 14.17 -7.54
N ARG A 34 13.77 14.47 -8.59
CA ARG A 34 13.61 15.68 -9.39
C ARG A 34 12.31 15.67 -10.20
N ILE A 35 12.05 14.60 -10.94
CA ILE A 35 10.87 14.49 -11.83
C ILE A 35 9.57 14.46 -11.04
N ALA A 36 9.58 13.79 -9.88
CA ALA A 36 8.43 13.76 -8.97
C ALA A 36 8.18 15.10 -8.25
N GLY A 37 9.07 16.09 -8.40
CA GLY A 37 8.95 17.38 -7.73
C GLY A 37 9.17 17.27 -6.21
N LEU A 38 10.03 16.34 -5.77
CA LEU A 38 10.32 16.09 -4.35
C LEU A 38 11.69 16.65 -3.92
N ASN A 39 12.38 17.40 -4.76
CA ASN A 39 13.72 17.98 -4.53
C ASN A 39 13.69 19.22 -3.60
N TRP A 40 12.82 19.22 -2.61
CA TRP A 40 12.75 20.22 -1.56
C TRP A 40 13.04 19.61 -0.19
N THR A 41 13.42 20.46 0.75
CA THR A 41 13.70 20.08 2.13
C THR A 41 12.61 20.61 3.08
N VAL A 42 12.52 20.01 4.25
CA VAL A 42 11.63 20.44 5.34
C VAL A 42 12.48 21.09 6.42
N GLU A 43 12.12 22.33 6.77
CA GLU A 43 12.77 23.09 7.80
C GLU A 43 11.88 23.20 9.05
N ALA A 44 12.49 23.04 10.22
CA ALA A 44 11.81 23.29 11.46
C ALA A 44 11.82 24.79 11.80
N LYS A 45 10.67 25.43 11.88
CA LYS A 45 10.54 26.85 12.25
C LYS A 45 9.86 26.99 13.61
N PRO A 46 10.26 27.94 14.45
CA PRO A 46 9.57 28.24 15.71
C PRO A 46 8.14 28.69 15.43
N LEU A 47 7.21 28.22 16.27
CA LEU A 47 5.81 28.62 16.21
C LEU A 47 5.58 29.83 17.13
N GLN A 48 4.83 30.82 16.66
CA GLN A 48 4.49 32.01 17.41
C GLN A 48 2.99 32.30 17.33
N VAL A 49 2.41 32.79 18.41
CA VAL A 49 1.04 33.36 18.43
C VAL A 49 1.06 34.80 17.95
N CYS A 50 -0.12 35.35 17.62
CA CYS A 50 -0.27 36.78 17.36
C CYS A 50 0.30 37.62 18.54
N GLY A 51 1.20 38.56 18.20
CA GLY A 51 1.96 39.32 19.22
C GLY A 51 3.36 38.76 19.46
N GLY A 52 3.83 37.77 18.70
CA GLY A 52 5.23 37.35 18.66
C GLY A 52 5.67 36.41 19.78
N ARG A 53 4.78 36.04 20.72
CA ARG A 53 5.12 35.09 21.78
C ARG A 53 5.30 33.68 21.20
N LYS A 54 6.47 33.09 21.44
CA LYS A 54 6.80 31.71 21.06
C LYS A 54 5.86 30.71 21.74
N VAL A 55 5.46 29.68 21.00
CA VAL A 55 4.76 28.50 21.52
C VAL A 55 5.79 27.44 21.86
N ASP A 56 5.90 27.09 23.14
CA ASP A 56 6.84 26.07 23.61
C ASP A 56 6.35 24.65 23.27
N ASN A 57 7.30 23.75 23.15
CA ASN A 57 7.10 22.32 22.84
C ASN A 57 6.52 22.01 21.46
N TYR A 58 6.35 23.02 20.59
CA TYR A 58 5.86 22.86 19.22
C TYR A 58 6.71 23.64 18.22
N LYS A 59 6.74 23.14 16.99
CA LYS A 59 7.37 23.76 15.84
C LYS A 59 6.56 23.53 14.57
N ALA A 60 6.74 24.40 13.58
CA ALA A 60 6.19 24.21 12.24
C ALA A 60 7.20 23.50 11.37
N ASN A 61 6.77 22.47 10.65
CA ASN A 61 7.50 21.93 9.52
C ASN A 61 7.14 22.75 8.29
N VAL A 62 8.15 23.36 7.66
CA VAL A 62 7.99 24.30 6.55
C VAL A 62 8.77 23.81 5.34
N ARG A 63 8.14 23.81 4.17
CA ARG A 63 8.79 23.46 2.90
C ARG A 63 9.73 24.58 2.46
N SER A 64 10.97 24.23 2.09
CA SER A 64 12.01 25.20 1.77
C SER A 64 11.75 26.01 0.49
N THR A 65 11.03 25.46 -0.47
CA THR A 65 10.85 26.06 -1.80
C THR A 65 9.84 27.21 -1.85
N ASP A 66 8.78 27.14 -1.04
CA ASP A 66 7.66 28.10 -1.09
C ASP A 66 7.21 28.59 0.30
N GLY A 67 7.83 28.10 1.37
CA GLY A 67 7.46 28.49 2.74
C GLY A 67 6.14 27.88 3.20
N ALA A 68 5.56 26.91 2.49
CA ALA A 68 4.32 26.26 2.88
C ALA A 68 4.46 25.54 4.22
N VAL A 69 3.52 25.78 5.15
CA VAL A 69 3.48 25.06 6.41
C VAL A 69 2.85 23.69 6.18
N LEU A 70 3.68 22.65 6.27
CA LEU A 70 3.25 21.27 6.09
C LEU A 70 2.50 20.74 7.31
N GLY A 71 2.93 21.14 8.52
CA GLY A 71 2.28 20.76 9.76
C GLY A 71 2.87 21.43 10.98
N VAL A 72 2.12 21.34 12.08
CA VAL A 72 2.59 21.74 13.42
C VAL A 72 2.83 20.47 14.23
N VAL A 73 4.07 20.27 14.66
CA VAL A 73 4.52 19.03 15.30
C VAL A 73 5.18 19.34 16.65
N SER A 74 5.32 18.33 17.49
CA SER A 74 6.04 18.51 18.76
C SER A 74 7.54 18.71 18.53
N ASP A 75 8.25 19.28 19.49
CA ASP A 75 9.72 19.43 19.43
C ASP A 75 10.45 18.09 19.31
N ARG A 76 9.83 17.00 19.77
CA ARG A 76 10.35 15.63 19.67
C ARG A 76 10.28 15.04 18.26
N TYR A 77 9.45 15.65 17.39
CA TYR A 77 9.34 15.19 16.00
C TYR A 77 10.69 15.35 15.27
N ARG A 78 11.14 14.29 14.63
CA ARG A 78 12.34 14.27 13.78
C ARG A 78 11.92 14.23 12.33
N ILE A 79 12.42 15.18 11.56
CA ILE A 79 12.16 15.24 10.12
C ILE A 79 12.96 14.11 9.46
N CYS A 80 12.30 13.34 8.60
CA CYS A 80 12.93 12.50 7.60
C CYS A 80 12.78 13.26 6.28
N GLN A 81 13.90 13.65 5.68
CA GLN A 81 13.90 14.41 4.43
C GLN A 81 13.47 13.52 3.25
N ASN A 82 13.03 14.15 2.16
CA ASN A 82 12.67 13.39 0.97
C ASN A 82 13.88 12.61 0.42
N VAL A 83 15.07 13.23 0.39
CA VAL A 83 16.30 12.58 -0.06
C VAL A 83 16.65 11.35 0.81
N ASP A 84 16.44 11.43 2.13
CA ASP A 84 16.72 10.30 3.05
C ASP A 84 15.89 9.07 2.68
N ALA A 85 14.65 9.28 2.18
CA ALA A 85 13.77 8.20 1.74
C ALA A 85 14.30 7.48 0.50
N PHE A 86 14.85 8.24 -0.47
CA PHE A 86 15.46 7.67 -1.67
C PHE A 86 16.78 6.97 -1.33
N ASP A 87 17.67 7.63 -0.56
CA ASP A 87 18.94 7.04 -0.12
C ASP A 87 18.72 5.74 0.67
N PHE A 88 17.71 5.73 1.54
CA PHE A 88 17.31 4.52 2.26
C PHE A 88 16.91 3.42 1.29
N THR A 89 16.04 3.72 0.31
CA THR A 89 15.55 2.72 -0.65
C THR A 89 16.66 2.19 -1.54
N ASP A 90 17.56 3.05 -2.00
CA ASP A 90 18.73 2.66 -2.80
C ASP A 90 19.69 1.74 -2.02
N ASN A 91 19.99 2.12 -0.78
CA ASN A 91 20.86 1.32 0.09
C ASN A 91 20.26 -0.04 0.44
N LEU A 92 18.93 -0.14 0.41
CA LEU A 92 18.18 -1.31 0.79
C LEU A 92 18.10 -2.35 -0.32
N ILE A 93 17.73 -1.92 -1.52
CA ILE A 93 17.59 -2.79 -2.68
C ILE A 93 18.98 -3.10 -3.27
N GLY A 94 19.95 -2.18 -3.09
CA GLY A 94 21.29 -2.27 -3.64
C GLY A 94 21.32 -1.93 -5.14
N GLY A 95 22.42 -1.36 -5.64
CA GLY A 95 22.71 -1.09 -7.06
C GLY A 95 21.54 -0.60 -7.89
N ASP A 96 21.27 -0.76 -9.03
CA ASP A 96 20.35 -0.25 -10.03
C ASP A 96 18.87 -0.16 -9.66
N VAL A 97 18.52 0.44 -8.51
CA VAL A 97 17.12 0.69 -8.12
C VAL A 97 16.40 1.51 -9.17
N ARG A 98 15.19 1.09 -9.53
CA ARG A 98 14.33 1.77 -10.49
C ARG A 98 12.99 2.13 -9.84
N TYR A 99 12.59 3.40 -9.99
CA TYR A 99 11.39 3.93 -9.38
C TYR A 99 10.22 3.95 -10.38
N GLU A 100 9.15 3.23 -10.06
CA GLU A 100 7.94 3.18 -10.90
C GLU A 100 7.06 4.40 -10.66
N THR A 101 6.87 4.80 -9.41
CA THR A 101 6.17 6.04 -9.07
C THR A 101 6.80 6.71 -7.86
N ALA A 102 6.73 8.03 -7.82
CA ALA A 102 7.04 8.82 -6.65
C ALA A 102 6.21 10.10 -6.69
N GLY A 103 5.90 10.67 -5.53
CA GLY A 103 5.15 11.91 -5.49
C GLY A 103 4.78 12.40 -4.11
N SER A 104 4.00 13.48 -4.08
CA SER A 104 3.47 14.09 -2.87
C SER A 104 1.95 14.22 -2.88
N LEU A 105 1.37 14.15 -1.68
CA LEU A 105 -0.04 14.29 -1.40
C LEU A 105 -0.29 15.48 -0.47
N GLN A 106 -1.51 16.04 -0.55
CA GLN A 106 -2.01 17.03 0.40
C GLN A 106 -1.08 18.26 0.54
N GLY A 107 -0.56 18.75 -0.59
CA GLY A 107 0.33 19.91 -0.59
C GLY A 107 1.70 19.60 0.03
N GLY A 108 2.28 18.43 -0.23
CA GLY A 108 3.58 18.01 0.28
C GLY A 108 3.57 17.44 1.70
N LYS A 109 2.41 17.34 2.36
CA LYS A 109 2.31 16.80 3.72
C LYS A 109 2.70 15.34 3.81
N LYS A 110 2.48 14.58 2.75
CA LYS A 110 2.85 13.16 2.65
C LYS A 110 3.58 12.91 1.35
N ILE A 111 4.57 12.02 1.38
CA ILE A 111 5.27 11.54 0.19
C ILE A 111 5.21 10.03 0.10
N TRP A 112 5.32 9.50 -1.11
CA TRP A 112 5.51 8.10 -1.38
C TRP A 112 6.53 7.86 -2.46
N LEU A 113 7.20 6.71 -2.40
CA LEU A 113 8.07 6.15 -3.42
C LEU A 113 7.64 4.70 -3.66
N LEU A 114 7.65 4.26 -4.89
CA LEU A 114 7.45 2.87 -5.27
C LEU A 114 8.62 2.43 -6.14
N ALA A 115 9.45 1.56 -5.60
CA ALA A 115 10.58 0.97 -6.31
C ALA A 115 10.26 -0.46 -6.71
N LYS A 116 10.59 -0.83 -7.95
CA LYS A 116 10.41 -2.19 -8.45
C LYS A 116 11.53 -3.09 -7.92
N LEU A 117 11.16 -4.24 -7.39
CA LEU A 117 12.06 -5.33 -7.01
C LEU A 117 12.19 -6.31 -8.19
N PRO A 118 13.17 -7.22 -8.17
CA PRO A 118 13.29 -8.24 -9.21
C PRO A 118 12.00 -9.03 -9.40
N ASP A 119 11.63 -9.26 -10.66
CA ASP A 119 10.43 -10.02 -11.01
C ASP A 119 10.53 -11.46 -10.49
N THR A 120 9.40 -12.01 -10.09
CA THR A 120 9.27 -13.37 -9.60
C THR A 120 8.05 -14.06 -10.23
N SER A 121 7.89 -15.34 -9.95
CA SER A 121 6.71 -16.08 -10.37
C SER A 121 6.04 -16.76 -9.18
N LEU A 122 4.72 -16.84 -9.23
CA LEU A 122 3.90 -17.49 -8.23
C LEU A 122 2.94 -18.44 -8.94
N LEU A 123 3.14 -19.74 -8.76
CA LEU A 123 2.38 -20.80 -9.46
C LEU A 123 2.36 -20.65 -10.99
N GLY A 124 3.45 -20.11 -11.56
CA GLY A 124 3.61 -19.89 -12.99
C GLY A 124 2.98 -18.58 -13.51
N ASP A 125 2.40 -17.74 -12.64
CA ASP A 125 2.01 -16.39 -12.98
C ASP A 125 3.13 -15.42 -12.63
N ALA A 126 3.34 -14.41 -13.48
CA ALA A 126 4.30 -13.35 -13.20
C ALA A 126 3.78 -12.46 -12.05
N VAL A 127 4.67 -12.20 -11.10
CA VAL A 127 4.44 -11.29 -9.97
C VAL A 127 5.54 -10.25 -9.95
N GLU A 128 5.15 -9.00 -9.94
CA GLU A 128 6.03 -7.85 -9.77
C GLU A 128 5.99 -7.41 -8.30
N PRO A 129 7.03 -7.67 -7.52
CA PRO A 129 7.12 -7.14 -6.17
C PRO A 129 7.62 -5.70 -6.20
N TYR A 130 7.00 -4.86 -5.38
CA TYR A 130 7.39 -3.46 -5.19
C TYR A 130 7.72 -3.19 -3.73
N LEU A 131 8.70 -2.31 -3.53
CA LEU A 131 8.96 -1.69 -2.26
C LEU A 131 8.30 -0.32 -2.25
N CYS A 132 7.36 -0.12 -1.31
CA CYS A 132 6.70 1.15 -1.10
C CYS A 132 7.23 1.81 0.18
N PHE A 133 7.75 3.03 0.05
CA PHE A 133 8.13 3.89 1.17
C PHE A 133 7.13 5.04 1.27
N THR A 134 6.67 5.35 2.48
CA THR A 134 5.85 6.54 2.73
C THR A 134 6.35 7.31 3.95
N ASN A 135 6.23 8.62 3.87
CA ASN A 135 6.59 9.54 4.92
C ASN A 135 5.52 10.64 5.08
N SER A 136 5.40 11.19 6.28
CA SER A 136 4.46 12.26 6.60
C SER A 136 5.20 13.40 7.27
N HIS A 137 5.12 14.60 6.70
CA HIS A 137 5.75 15.81 7.25
C HIS A 137 4.84 16.60 8.20
N ASP A 138 3.56 16.25 8.28
CA ASP A 138 2.54 16.93 9.09
C ASP A 138 2.34 16.31 10.48
N GLY A 139 3.06 15.23 10.78
CA GLY A 139 2.93 14.50 12.04
C GLY A 139 1.73 13.56 12.12
N SER A 140 0.93 13.43 11.05
CA SER A 140 -0.26 12.56 11.02
C SER A 140 0.07 11.08 10.80
N GLY A 141 1.26 10.78 10.29
CA GLY A 141 1.69 9.42 9.94
C GLY A 141 3.07 9.05 10.47
N ALA A 142 3.41 7.78 10.37
CA ALA A 142 4.73 7.23 10.61
C ALA A 142 5.54 7.17 9.30
N ILE A 143 6.86 7.00 9.40
CA ILE A 143 7.66 6.48 8.31
C ILE A 143 7.26 5.01 8.15
N ARG A 144 6.95 4.59 6.93
CA ARG A 144 6.53 3.21 6.64
C ARG A 144 7.24 2.69 5.41
N VAL A 145 7.63 1.44 5.49
CA VAL A 145 8.16 0.68 4.36
C VAL A 145 7.37 -0.61 4.26
N CYS A 146 6.91 -0.95 3.06
CA CYS A 146 6.26 -2.23 2.85
C CYS A 146 6.58 -2.82 1.49
N MET A 147 6.57 -4.13 1.43
CA MET A 147 6.57 -4.85 0.16
C MET A 147 5.14 -5.12 -0.29
N THR A 148 4.89 -4.94 -1.58
CA THR A 148 3.59 -5.17 -2.22
C THR A 148 3.81 -6.03 -3.47
N PRO A 149 3.54 -7.33 -3.41
CA PRO A 149 3.54 -8.18 -4.59
C PRO A 149 2.27 -7.94 -5.42
N VAL A 150 2.42 -7.66 -6.71
CA VAL A 150 1.33 -7.42 -7.66
C VAL A 150 1.35 -8.52 -8.71
N ARG A 151 0.24 -9.25 -8.83
CA ARG A 151 0.06 -10.25 -9.88
C ARG A 151 -0.17 -9.56 -11.23
N VAL A 152 0.71 -9.78 -12.21
CA VAL A 152 0.73 -9.02 -13.47
C VAL A 152 -0.54 -9.22 -14.29
N VAL A 153 -1.11 -10.44 -14.27
CA VAL A 153 -2.28 -10.81 -15.11
C VAL A 153 -3.52 -9.97 -14.78
N CYS A 154 -3.74 -9.64 -13.51
CA CYS A 154 -4.94 -8.94 -13.04
C CYS A 154 -4.65 -7.69 -12.22
N GLN A 155 -3.39 -7.31 -12.06
CA GLN A 155 -2.95 -6.16 -11.24
C GLN A 155 -3.41 -6.24 -9.76
N ASN A 156 -3.69 -7.44 -9.25
CA ASN A 156 -4.12 -7.63 -7.86
C ASN A 156 -2.95 -7.59 -6.91
N THR A 157 -3.13 -6.94 -5.78
CA THR A 157 -2.16 -6.96 -4.69
C THR A 157 -2.36 -8.20 -3.82
N LEU A 158 -1.33 -9.02 -3.71
CA LEU A 158 -1.34 -10.24 -2.90
C LEU A 158 -0.86 -9.96 -1.47
N ASN A 159 -1.41 -8.95 -0.84
CA ASN A 159 -1.05 -8.49 0.49
C ASN A 159 -1.67 -9.36 1.60
N ILE A 160 -1.28 -10.62 1.65
CA ILE A 160 -1.79 -11.62 2.60
C ILE A 160 -0.94 -11.56 3.88
N ALA A 161 -1.59 -11.61 5.05
CA ALA A 161 -0.90 -11.76 6.31
C ALA A 161 -0.35 -13.19 6.46
N LEU A 162 0.96 -13.30 6.62
CA LEU A 162 1.65 -14.57 6.82
C LEU A 162 2.22 -14.62 8.24
N SER A 163 2.09 -15.78 8.91
CA SER A 163 2.49 -15.93 10.32
C SER A 163 3.99 -15.86 10.55
N GLY A 164 4.79 -16.18 9.56
CA GLY A 164 6.25 -16.27 9.66
C GLY A 164 7.03 -15.11 9.05
N ALA A 165 6.38 -14.23 8.29
CA ALA A 165 7.05 -13.11 7.63
C ALA A 165 6.26 -11.82 7.73
N LYS A 166 6.97 -10.73 8.05
CA LYS A 166 6.43 -9.37 8.01
C LYS A 166 6.75 -8.75 6.66
N ARG A 167 5.75 -8.17 6.00
CA ARG A 167 5.94 -7.42 4.76
C ARG A 167 6.06 -5.91 4.97
N SER A 168 5.89 -5.42 6.18
CA SER A 168 5.91 -3.98 6.47
C SER A 168 6.61 -3.67 7.78
N TRP A 169 7.22 -2.50 7.79
CA TRP A 169 7.83 -1.87 8.95
C TRP A 169 7.31 -0.43 9.09
N ALA A 170 7.21 0.05 10.33
CA ALA A 170 6.78 1.41 10.60
C ALA A 170 7.47 1.98 11.83
N ALA A 171 7.90 3.23 11.77
CA ALA A 171 8.49 3.96 12.89
C ALA A 171 7.94 5.36 13.05
N ARG A 172 7.77 5.78 14.30
CA ARG A 172 7.39 7.15 14.63
C ARG A 172 8.57 8.10 14.39
N HIS A 173 8.26 9.34 14.07
CA HIS A 173 9.22 10.45 13.91
C HIS A 173 9.81 10.94 15.24
N THR A 174 10.41 10.05 16.03
CA THR A 174 11.02 10.36 17.32
C THR A 174 12.32 9.60 17.49
N GLY A 175 13.26 10.15 18.25
CA GLY A 175 14.58 9.52 18.45
C GLY A 175 15.49 9.66 17.24
N ASN A 176 16.41 8.70 17.06
CA ASN A 176 17.34 8.68 15.93
C ASN A 176 16.65 8.03 14.70
N ILE A 177 16.40 8.82 13.66
CA ILE A 177 15.78 8.34 12.41
C ILE A 177 16.71 7.41 11.64
N GLU A 178 18.02 7.69 11.57
CA GLU A 178 18.99 6.84 10.88
C GLU A 178 19.02 5.43 11.46
N ALA A 179 19.11 5.31 12.79
CA ALA A 179 19.07 4.02 13.44
C ALA A 179 17.77 3.24 13.18
N LYS A 180 16.63 3.95 13.04
CA LYS A 180 15.35 3.33 12.67
C LYS A 180 15.30 2.89 11.22
N LEU A 181 15.92 3.63 10.32
CA LEU A 181 16.05 3.22 8.93
C LEU A 181 17.01 2.02 8.80
N ASP A 182 18.05 1.93 9.64
CA ASP A 182 18.89 0.72 9.71
C ASP A 182 18.10 -0.50 10.21
N GLU A 183 17.26 -0.33 11.24
CA GLU A 183 16.32 -1.38 11.67
C GLU A 183 15.35 -1.81 10.56
N ALA A 184 14.92 -0.86 9.73
CA ALA A 184 14.07 -1.19 8.59
C ALA A 184 14.80 -2.04 7.54
N ARG A 185 16.11 -1.89 7.35
CA ARG A 185 16.91 -2.75 6.46
C ARG A 185 16.86 -4.20 6.88
N ASP A 186 16.95 -4.48 8.17
CA ASP A 186 16.82 -5.84 8.70
C ASP A 186 15.42 -6.42 8.43
N CYS A 187 14.39 -5.57 8.45
CA CYS A 187 13.03 -5.98 8.10
C CYS A 187 12.86 -6.32 6.61
N LEU A 188 13.73 -5.84 5.74
CA LEU A 188 13.62 -6.07 4.30
C LEU A 188 14.44 -7.24 3.77
N ALA A 189 15.44 -7.71 4.51
CA ALA A 189 15.92 -9.10 4.39
C ALA A 189 14.75 -10.09 4.59
N LEU A 190 13.62 -9.61 5.14
CA LEU A 190 12.35 -10.32 5.24
C LEU A 190 11.52 -10.28 3.93
N ALA A 191 11.84 -9.44 2.94
CA ALA A 191 11.09 -9.39 1.68
C ALA A 191 11.25 -10.70 0.90
N ASP A 192 12.47 -11.21 0.78
CA ASP A 192 12.74 -12.51 0.17
C ASP A 192 12.07 -13.65 0.95
N LYS A 193 12.09 -13.54 2.28
CA LYS A 193 11.38 -14.47 3.16
C LYS A 193 9.88 -14.39 2.96
N TYR A 194 9.32 -13.18 2.86
CA TYR A 194 7.90 -12.99 2.61
C TYR A 194 7.48 -13.62 1.26
N MET A 195 8.23 -13.39 0.19
CA MET A 195 7.95 -13.99 -1.13
C MET A 195 8.06 -15.52 -1.09
N THR A 196 9.04 -16.05 -0.37
CA THR A 196 9.19 -17.50 -0.17
C THR A 196 7.99 -18.09 0.58
N GLU A 197 7.54 -17.45 1.65
CA GLU A 197 6.37 -17.90 2.42
C GLU A 197 5.06 -17.69 1.65
N LEU A 198 4.94 -16.62 0.86
CA LEU A 198 3.79 -16.40 -0.01
C LEU A 198 3.70 -17.51 -1.07
N ASN A 199 4.83 -17.90 -1.65
CA ASN A 199 4.89 -19.00 -2.61
C ASN A 199 4.45 -20.33 -1.98
N ALA A 200 4.97 -20.65 -0.80
CA ALA A 200 4.58 -21.85 -0.06
C ALA A 200 3.08 -21.83 0.35
N ALA A 201 2.54 -20.67 0.73
CA ALA A 201 1.13 -20.51 1.04
C ALA A 201 0.26 -20.68 -0.21
N ALA A 202 0.68 -20.11 -1.35
CA ALA A 202 -0.01 -20.23 -2.63
C ALA A 202 -0.02 -21.69 -3.11
N ASP A 203 1.12 -22.39 -3.04
CA ASP A 203 1.21 -23.82 -3.37
C ASP A 203 0.25 -24.65 -2.51
N LYS A 204 0.25 -24.41 -1.22
CA LYS A 204 -0.68 -25.09 -0.29
C LYS A 204 -2.13 -24.85 -0.68
N LEU A 205 -2.53 -23.58 -0.90
CA LEU A 205 -3.90 -23.21 -1.25
C LEU A 205 -4.31 -23.71 -2.65
N ALA A 206 -3.38 -23.81 -3.59
CA ALA A 206 -3.65 -24.33 -4.93
C ALA A 206 -3.93 -25.85 -4.94
N ASN A 207 -3.40 -26.58 -3.95
CA ASN A 207 -3.65 -28.01 -3.79
C ASN A 207 -4.92 -28.33 -2.97
N VAL A 208 -5.60 -27.32 -2.45
CA VAL A 208 -6.84 -27.46 -1.68
C VAL A 208 -8.03 -27.24 -2.62
N THR A 209 -8.82 -28.30 -2.87
CA THR A 209 -10.04 -28.21 -3.69
C THR A 209 -11.17 -27.55 -2.90
N VAL A 210 -11.90 -26.62 -3.53
CA VAL A 210 -13.03 -25.93 -2.94
C VAL A 210 -14.23 -26.00 -3.88
N THR A 211 -15.34 -26.52 -3.37
CA THR A 211 -16.60 -26.61 -4.11
C THR A 211 -17.35 -25.27 -4.11
N ASP A 212 -18.25 -25.07 -5.06
CA ASP A 212 -19.13 -23.88 -5.11
C ASP A 212 -19.97 -23.72 -3.85
N GLU A 213 -20.36 -24.83 -3.22
CA GLU A 213 -21.11 -24.81 -1.97
C GLU A 213 -20.25 -24.33 -0.80
N GLN A 214 -18.99 -24.79 -0.71
CA GLN A 214 -18.03 -24.31 0.27
C GLN A 214 -17.76 -22.81 0.09
N ILE A 215 -17.60 -22.35 -1.16
CA ILE A 215 -17.45 -20.91 -1.45
C ILE A 215 -18.66 -20.12 -0.95
N LYS A 216 -19.89 -20.56 -1.22
CA LYS A 216 -21.10 -19.91 -0.73
C LYS A 216 -21.13 -19.83 0.80
N ASN A 217 -20.73 -20.90 1.48
CA ASN A 217 -20.66 -20.92 2.94
C ASN A 217 -19.62 -19.96 3.49
N ILE A 218 -18.44 -19.90 2.87
CA ILE A 218 -17.39 -18.93 3.21
C ILE A 218 -17.88 -17.50 3.00
N LEU A 219 -18.56 -17.21 1.88
CA LEU A 219 -19.13 -15.89 1.62
C LEU A 219 -20.22 -15.52 2.65
N ASN A 220 -20.99 -16.49 3.16
CA ASN A 220 -21.95 -16.23 4.24
C ASN A 220 -21.25 -15.80 5.54
N GLU A 221 -20.07 -16.34 5.83
CA GLU A 221 -19.28 -15.96 7.01
C GLU A 221 -18.48 -14.66 6.82
N LEU A 222 -18.07 -14.38 5.60
CA LEU A 222 -17.43 -13.10 5.26
C LEU A 222 -18.42 -11.94 5.31
N PHE A 223 -19.64 -12.17 4.82
CA PHE A 223 -20.72 -11.19 4.73
C PHE A 223 -21.95 -11.67 5.53
N PRO A 224 -21.86 -11.69 6.88
CA PRO A 224 -22.95 -12.17 7.71
C PRO A 224 -24.15 -11.23 7.64
N LEU A 225 -25.35 -11.82 7.66
CA LEU A 225 -26.62 -11.10 7.82
C LEU A 225 -27.21 -11.42 9.19
N LYS A 226 -27.72 -10.39 9.87
CA LYS A 226 -28.50 -10.55 11.08
C LYS A 226 -29.89 -11.11 10.72
N GLU A 227 -30.53 -11.78 11.65
CA GLU A 227 -31.90 -12.33 11.45
C GLU A 227 -32.90 -11.21 11.12
N ASP A 228 -32.75 -10.03 11.75
CA ASP A 228 -33.60 -8.86 11.61
C ASP A 228 -33.06 -7.87 10.53
N ALA A 229 -32.13 -8.31 9.64
CA ALA A 229 -31.56 -7.46 8.63
C ALA A 229 -32.63 -6.87 7.71
N SER A 230 -32.54 -5.57 7.46
CA SER A 230 -33.39 -4.84 6.53
C SER A 230 -33.19 -5.31 5.08
N ASP A 231 -34.20 -5.09 4.22
CA ASP A 231 -34.10 -5.45 2.79
C ASP A 231 -32.92 -4.75 2.10
N ARG A 232 -32.58 -3.55 2.55
CA ARG A 232 -31.41 -2.83 2.06
C ARG A 232 -30.11 -3.55 2.42
N GLU A 233 -29.97 -4.03 3.64
CA GLU A 233 -28.79 -4.79 4.08
C GLU A 233 -28.69 -6.11 3.34
N LYS A 234 -29.81 -6.83 3.18
CA LYS A 234 -29.87 -8.07 2.38
C LYS A 234 -29.43 -7.86 0.95
N ASN A 235 -29.92 -6.77 0.30
CA ASN A 235 -29.54 -6.42 -1.06
C ASN A 235 -28.06 -6.02 -1.17
N ASN A 236 -27.51 -5.29 -0.20
CA ASN A 236 -26.09 -4.94 -0.18
C ASN A 236 -25.20 -6.19 -0.06
N VAL A 237 -25.53 -7.09 0.86
CA VAL A 237 -24.78 -8.36 1.03
C VAL A 237 -24.87 -9.22 -0.22
N LYS A 238 -26.07 -9.31 -0.82
CA LYS A 238 -26.24 -10.02 -2.09
C LYS A 238 -25.34 -9.43 -3.17
N THR A 239 -25.32 -8.10 -3.33
CA THR A 239 -24.47 -7.43 -4.31
C THR A 239 -22.98 -7.77 -4.11
N LEU A 240 -22.47 -7.73 -2.85
CA LEU A 240 -21.09 -8.09 -2.55
C LEU A 240 -20.76 -9.54 -2.92
N LYS A 241 -21.67 -10.47 -2.65
CA LYS A 241 -21.51 -11.88 -3.05
C LYS A 241 -21.53 -12.07 -4.56
N ASP A 242 -22.42 -11.36 -5.25
CA ASP A 242 -22.52 -11.40 -6.71
C ASP A 242 -21.25 -10.80 -7.35
N GLU A 243 -20.72 -9.70 -6.82
CA GLU A 243 -19.45 -9.08 -7.24
C GLU A 243 -18.27 -10.04 -7.07
N TYR A 244 -18.18 -10.72 -5.92
CA TYR A 244 -17.16 -11.76 -5.72
C TYR A 244 -17.30 -12.89 -6.75
N MET A 245 -18.50 -13.36 -7.02
CA MET A 245 -18.71 -14.42 -8.01
C MET A 245 -18.35 -13.99 -9.41
N VAL A 246 -18.54 -12.71 -9.77
CA VAL A 246 -18.06 -12.15 -11.04
C VAL A 246 -16.54 -12.29 -11.12
N CYS A 247 -15.80 -11.85 -10.10
CA CYS A 247 -14.34 -11.99 -10.04
C CYS A 247 -13.92 -13.47 -10.11
N TYR A 248 -14.59 -14.36 -9.38
CA TYR A 248 -14.29 -15.80 -9.36
C TYR A 248 -14.42 -16.49 -10.72
N TRP A 249 -15.31 -15.95 -11.60
CA TRP A 249 -15.51 -16.48 -12.95
C TRP A 249 -14.68 -15.77 -14.04
N MET A 250 -13.85 -14.80 -13.67
CA MET A 250 -12.98 -14.12 -14.63
C MET A 250 -11.97 -15.08 -15.28
N PRO A 251 -11.56 -14.81 -16.54
CA PRO A 251 -10.63 -15.68 -17.29
C PRO A 251 -9.25 -15.83 -16.64
N ASP A 252 -8.76 -14.80 -15.97
CA ASP A 252 -7.45 -14.78 -15.32
C ASP A 252 -7.36 -15.70 -14.09
N ILE A 253 -8.52 -16.10 -13.52
CA ILE A 253 -8.64 -17.07 -12.42
C ILE A 253 -8.93 -18.49 -12.94
N ALA A 254 -9.25 -18.67 -14.22
CA ALA A 254 -9.70 -19.94 -14.77
C ALA A 254 -8.75 -21.12 -14.46
N LYS A 255 -7.44 -20.86 -14.46
CA LYS A 255 -6.39 -21.84 -14.12
C LYS A 255 -6.50 -22.38 -12.70
N PHE A 256 -6.99 -21.56 -11.76
CA PHE A 256 -7.07 -21.87 -10.32
C PHE A 256 -8.49 -22.08 -9.84
N ARG A 257 -9.49 -22.00 -10.69
CA ARG A 257 -10.90 -22.22 -10.32
C ARG A 257 -11.10 -23.60 -9.71
N GLY A 258 -11.88 -23.66 -8.63
CA GLY A 258 -12.08 -24.88 -7.86
C GLY A 258 -10.96 -25.17 -6.86
N THR A 259 -10.05 -24.22 -6.63
CA THR A 259 -9.04 -24.30 -5.58
C THR A 259 -9.16 -23.14 -4.59
N ALA A 260 -8.62 -23.33 -3.39
CA ALA A 260 -8.58 -22.27 -2.38
C ALA A 260 -7.76 -21.06 -2.87
N TRP A 261 -6.70 -21.27 -3.67
CA TRP A 261 -5.93 -20.18 -4.27
C TRP A 261 -6.76 -19.35 -5.25
N GLY A 262 -7.58 -19.98 -6.09
CA GLY A 262 -8.52 -19.29 -6.97
C GLY A 262 -9.53 -18.43 -6.18
N ALA A 263 -10.04 -18.98 -5.07
CA ALA A 263 -10.94 -18.25 -4.20
C ALA A 263 -10.28 -17.02 -3.55
N VAL A 264 -9.02 -17.11 -3.13
CA VAL A 264 -8.24 -15.99 -2.58
C VAL A 264 -7.99 -14.92 -3.65
N ASN A 265 -7.62 -15.32 -4.88
CA ASN A 265 -7.39 -14.37 -5.98
C ASN A 265 -8.66 -13.63 -6.37
N ALA A 266 -9.82 -14.29 -6.39
CA ALA A 266 -11.10 -13.64 -6.63
C ALA A 266 -11.44 -12.58 -5.56
N MET A 267 -11.07 -12.84 -4.31
CA MET A 267 -11.24 -11.87 -3.23
C MET A 267 -10.26 -10.70 -3.38
N ALA A 268 -9.01 -10.94 -3.77
CA ALA A 268 -8.04 -9.89 -4.04
C ALA A 268 -8.52 -8.97 -5.17
N ASP A 269 -9.01 -9.56 -6.27
CA ASP A 269 -9.58 -8.82 -7.39
C ASP A 269 -10.77 -7.94 -6.97
N MET A 270 -11.71 -8.52 -6.24
CA MET A 270 -12.87 -7.80 -5.73
C MET A 270 -12.47 -6.61 -4.84
N VAL A 271 -11.53 -6.78 -3.91
CA VAL A 271 -11.17 -5.71 -2.97
C VAL A 271 -10.30 -4.62 -3.59
N ASP A 272 -9.54 -4.93 -4.63
CA ASP A 272 -8.68 -3.98 -5.32
C ASP A 272 -9.41 -3.18 -6.39
N HIS A 273 -10.31 -3.81 -7.15
CA HIS A 273 -10.92 -3.20 -8.34
C HIS A 273 -12.38 -2.79 -8.15
N ASN A 274 -13.13 -3.38 -7.23
CA ASN A 274 -14.53 -3.01 -7.03
C ASN A 274 -14.67 -1.81 -6.10
N ALA A 275 -15.00 -0.66 -6.68
CA ALA A 275 -15.26 0.55 -5.93
C ALA A 275 -16.70 0.54 -5.34
N PRO A 276 -16.90 0.92 -4.06
CA PRO A 276 -18.22 1.02 -3.50
C PRO A 276 -19.03 2.11 -4.22
N ARG A 277 -20.35 1.89 -4.33
CA ARG A 277 -21.28 2.86 -4.96
C ARG A 277 -21.24 4.25 -4.32
N ARG A 278 -20.97 4.34 -3.03
CA ARG A 278 -20.74 5.59 -2.31
C ARG A 278 -19.30 5.63 -1.80
N GLN A 279 -18.57 6.61 -2.31
CA GLN A 279 -17.21 6.89 -1.85
C GLN A 279 -17.27 8.04 -0.84
N THR A 280 -16.63 7.86 0.31
CA THR A 280 -16.39 8.94 1.28
C THR A 280 -15.33 9.90 0.72
N SER A 281 -15.25 11.11 1.27
CA SER A 281 -14.18 12.06 0.91
C SER A 281 -12.77 11.46 1.03
N ASN A 282 -12.59 10.53 1.97
CA ASN A 282 -11.31 9.87 2.27
C ASN A 282 -11.19 8.48 1.62
N TYR A 283 -12.11 8.10 0.70
CA TYR A 283 -12.10 6.77 0.10
C TYR A 283 -10.74 6.41 -0.53
N LYS A 284 -10.15 7.35 -1.24
CA LYS A 284 -8.87 7.16 -1.95
C LYS A 284 -7.68 7.04 -0.99
N GLU A 285 -7.67 7.81 0.09
CA GLU A 285 -6.68 7.69 1.15
C GLU A 285 -6.80 6.34 1.87
N ASN A 286 -8.03 5.88 2.11
CA ASN A 286 -8.30 4.59 2.71
C ASN A 286 -7.85 3.44 1.79
N ASN A 287 -8.04 3.55 0.47
CA ASN A 287 -7.53 2.56 -0.49
C ASN A 287 -6.00 2.53 -0.51
N TRP A 288 -5.35 3.69 -0.47
CA TRP A 288 -3.90 3.76 -0.31
C TRP A 288 -3.43 3.05 0.97
N GLY A 289 -4.12 3.29 2.09
CA GLY A 289 -3.85 2.60 3.36
C GLY A 289 -3.93 1.08 3.26
N ARG A 290 -4.84 0.55 2.46
CA ARG A 290 -4.99 -0.91 2.24
C ARG A 290 -3.77 -1.53 1.53
N ILE A 291 -3.15 -0.81 0.60
CA ILE A 291 -1.91 -1.28 -0.04
C ILE A 291 -0.81 -1.44 1.01
N MET A 292 -0.74 -0.50 1.97
CA MET A 292 0.27 -0.52 3.03
C MET A 292 -0.03 -1.57 4.11
N ASP A 293 -1.28 -1.66 4.56
CA ASP A 293 -1.68 -2.46 5.72
C ASP A 293 -2.17 -3.87 5.36
N GLY A 294 -2.52 -4.11 4.10
CA GLY A 294 -3.25 -5.29 3.66
C GLY A 294 -4.76 -5.10 3.79
N HIS A 295 -5.54 -6.10 3.41
CA HIS A 295 -6.98 -6.06 3.44
C HIS A 295 -7.55 -7.15 4.37
N ALA A 296 -8.18 -6.73 5.47
CA ALA A 296 -8.70 -7.65 6.50
C ALA A 296 -9.65 -8.74 5.94
N MET A 297 -10.36 -8.45 4.84
CA MET A 297 -11.24 -9.41 4.20
C MET A 297 -10.47 -10.50 3.46
N LEU A 298 -9.33 -10.14 2.84
CA LEU A 298 -8.45 -11.11 2.20
C LEU A 298 -7.84 -12.05 3.24
N ASP A 299 -7.34 -11.51 4.35
CA ASP A 299 -6.80 -12.31 5.45
C ASP A 299 -7.87 -13.24 6.07
N LYS A 300 -9.09 -12.73 6.23
CA LYS A 300 -10.21 -13.55 6.73
C LYS A 300 -10.57 -14.68 5.77
N MET A 301 -10.54 -14.43 4.45
CA MET A 301 -10.75 -15.45 3.43
C MET A 301 -9.70 -16.55 3.50
N VAL A 302 -8.41 -16.17 3.58
CA VAL A 302 -7.29 -17.13 3.73
C VAL A 302 -7.46 -17.97 4.98
N ASN A 303 -7.80 -17.35 6.11
CA ASN A 303 -8.02 -18.06 7.38
C ASN A 303 -9.17 -19.06 7.29
N LEU A 304 -10.32 -18.67 6.71
CA LEU A 304 -11.46 -19.57 6.55
C LEU A 304 -11.16 -20.76 5.65
N LEU A 305 -10.41 -20.53 4.56
CA LEU A 305 -9.97 -21.60 3.66
C LEU A 305 -8.94 -22.54 4.32
N SER A 306 -8.07 -22.01 5.20
CA SER A 306 -7.06 -22.82 5.89
C SER A 306 -7.65 -23.72 7.00
N VAL A 307 -8.79 -23.34 7.57
CA VAL A 307 -9.41 -24.06 8.72
C VAL A 307 -10.53 -25.02 8.25
N LYS A 308 -11.24 -24.71 7.16
CA LYS A 308 -12.47 -25.41 6.76
C LYS A 308 -12.32 -26.34 5.56
N VAL A 309 -11.17 -26.38 4.97
CA VAL A 309 -10.82 -27.23 3.86
C VAL A 309 -9.54 -27.98 4.18
#